data_e49938a08b00d121e2e4c9c5617688f7
#
_entry.id   e49938a08b00d121e2e4c9c5617688f7
#
_cell.length_a   1.000
_cell.length_b   1.000
_cell.length_c   1.000
_cell.angle_alpha   90.00
_cell.angle_beta   90.00
_cell.angle_gamma   90.00
#
_symmetry.space_group_name_H-M   'P 1'
#
loop_
_entity.id
_entity.type
_entity.pdbx_description
1 polymer ?
#
loop_
_entity_poly.entity_id
_entity_poly.type
_entity_poly.pdbx_seq_one_letter_code
_entity_poly.pdbx_strand_id
1 'polypeptide(L)'
;MRDAVFSRQRYWGEPFPVYYKDGMPQMIDEKHLPIVLPEVTKYLPTESGEPPLGRADVWAWDSRGKKVVSNEKLKNKTVYPLELNTMPGWAGSSWYFNRYMDASNEVEFASKESLDYWKEVDLYIGGSEHA
;
A
#
# COMPACT_ATOMS: atom_id res chain seq x y z
N MET A 1 2.18 -25.81 -2.40
CA MET A 1 2.01 -24.32 -2.44
C MET A 1 3.15 -23.76 -3.25
N ARG A 2 2.93 -22.80 -4.13
CA ARG A 2 4.01 -22.13 -4.88
C ARG A 2 4.35 -20.84 -4.20
N ASP A 3 5.63 -20.55 -4.03
CA ASP A 3 6.08 -19.26 -3.50
C ASP A 3 5.70 -18.13 -4.46
N ALA A 4 5.24 -17.02 -3.90
CA ALA A 4 4.87 -15.84 -4.66
C ALA A 4 5.37 -14.57 -3.99
N VAL A 5 5.84 -13.63 -4.79
CA VAL A 5 6.22 -12.30 -4.31
C VAL A 5 4.96 -11.46 -4.16
N PHE A 6 4.74 -10.91 -2.97
CA PHE A 6 3.60 -10.03 -2.68
C PHE A 6 3.87 -8.58 -3.08
N SER A 7 4.49 -8.36 -4.22
CA SER A 7 4.72 -7.02 -4.77
C SER A 7 4.59 -7.03 -6.28
N ARG A 8 4.23 -5.89 -6.85
CA ARG A 8 4.05 -5.72 -8.30
C ARG A 8 4.75 -4.46 -8.77
N GLN A 9 5.43 -4.56 -9.88
CA GLN A 9 6.03 -3.42 -10.59
C GLN A 9 4.96 -2.72 -11.44
N ARG A 10 3.93 -2.21 -10.76
CA ARG A 10 2.79 -1.53 -11.40
C ARG A 10 2.49 -0.23 -10.67
N TYR A 11 1.88 0.72 -11.38
CA TYR A 11 1.39 1.96 -10.76
C TYR A 11 0.10 1.69 -9.96
N TRP A 12 -0.90 1.06 -10.59
CA TRP A 12 -2.19 0.78 -9.95
C TRP A 12 -2.10 -0.38 -8.97
N GLY A 13 -2.40 -0.07 -7.72
CA GLY A 13 -2.39 -0.96 -6.57
C GLY A 13 -2.23 -0.17 -5.28
N GLU A 14 -2.42 -0.80 -4.13
CA GLU A 14 -2.15 -0.18 -2.85
C GLU A 14 -0.63 0.01 -2.67
N PRO A 15 -0.15 1.23 -2.36
CA PRO A 15 1.27 1.45 -2.10
C PRO A 15 1.69 0.82 -0.77
N PHE A 16 2.91 0.28 -0.72
CA PHE A 16 3.48 -0.18 0.54
C PHE A 16 3.85 1.01 1.42
N PRO A 17 3.44 1.05 2.70
CA PRO A 17 3.82 2.10 3.63
C PRO A 17 5.26 1.89 4.15
N VAL A 18 6.21 1.79 3.24
CA VAL A 18 7.62 1.47 3.52
C VAL A 18 8.54 2.51 2.89
N TYR A 19 9.51 2.97 3.66
CA TYR A 19 10.63 3.78 3.18
C TYR A 19 11.97 3.11 3.50
N TYR A 20 13.03 3.49 2.81
CA TYR A 20 14.35 2.87 2.98
C TYR A 20 15.32 3.85 3.66
N LYS A 21 15.75 3.51 4.87
CA LYS A 21 16.80 4.24 5.58
C LYS A 21 18.08 3.41 5.55
N ASP A 22 19.13 3.95 4.96
CA ASP A 22 20.43 3.29 4.80
C ASP A 22 20.30 1.88 4.15
N GLY A 23 19.41 1.77 3.16
CA GLY A 23 19.09 0.52 2.46
C GLY A 23 18.19 -0.46 3.24
N MET A 24 17.83 -0.14 4.48
CA MET A 24 16.97 -0.99 5.32
C MET A 24 15.52 -0.52 5.29
N PRO A 25 14.54 -1.42 5.05
CA PRO A 25 13.13 -1.06 5.03
C PRO A 25 12.64 -0.65 6.42
N GLN A 26 11.85 0.42 6.46
CA GLN A 26 11.21 0.95 7.66
C GLN A 26 9.73 1.14 7.39
N MET A 27 8.87 0.76 8.35
CA MET A 27 7.43 0.96 8.25
C MET A 27 7.06 2.41 8.58
N ILE A 28 6.09 2.95 7.85
CA ILE A 28 5.39 4.18 8.24
C ILE A 28 4.34 3.80 9.29
N ASP A 29 4.29 4.58 10.37
CA ASP A 29 3.31 4.40 11.45
C ASP A 29 1.88 4.60 10.91
N GLU A 30 0.94 3.75 11.31
CA GLU A 30 -0.45 3.72 10.83
C GLU A 30 -1.18 5.06 10.94
N LYS A 31 -0.87 5.88 11.97
CA LYS A 31 -1.45 7.21 12.16
C LYS A 31 -1.11 8.22 11.04
N HIS A 32 -0.19 7.86 10.13
CA HIS A 32 0.21 8.67 8.98
C HIS A 32 -0.29 8.09 7.65
N LEU A 33 -1.18 7.09 7.71
CA LEU A 33 -1.84 6.51 6.56
C LEU A 33 -3.20 7.21 6.30
N PRO A 34 -3.71 7.14 5.08
CA PRO A 34 -3.15 6.44 3.93
C PRO A 34 -2.02 7.21 3.24
N ILE A 35 -1.13 6.48 2.54
CA ILE A 35 -0.25 7.07 1.53
C ILE A 35 -1.00 7.05 0.21
N VAL A 36 -1.07 8.19 -0.46
CA VAL A 36 -1.79 8.32 -1.74
C VAL A 36 -0.79 8.25 -2.89
N LEU A 37 -1.13 7.48 -3.94
CA LEU A 37 -0.32 7.40 -5.14
C LEU A 37 -0.13 8.80 -5.77
N PRO A 38 1.10 9.15 -6.18
CA PRO A 38 1.40 10.45 -6.77
C PRO A 38 1.00 10.50 -8.24
N GLU A 39 0.86 11.68 -8.80
CA GLU A 39 0.81 11.84 -10.25
C GLU A 39 2.12 11.39 -10.89
N VAL A 40 2.01 10.70 -12.03
CA VAL A 40 3.14 10.28 -12.87
C VAL A 40 2.88 10.64 -14.34
N THR A 41 3.92 10.96 -15.07
CA THR A 41 3.81 11.33 -16.49
C THR A 41 3.51 10.13 -17.41
N LYS A 42 3.92 8.93 -16.99
CA LYS A 42 3.72 7.66 -17.72
C LYS A 42 3.55 6.51 -16.75
N TYR A 43 2.64 5.59 -17.04
CA TYR A 43 2.39 4.36 -16.28
C TYR A 43 3.28 3.18 -16.74
N LEU A 44 4.45 3.47 -17.30
CA LEU A 44 5.43 2.51 -17.77
C LEU A 44 6.65 2.49 -16.84
N PRO A 45 7.40 1.38 -16.78
CA PRO A 45 8.68 1.34 -16.07
C PRO A 45 9.62 2.46 -16.53
N THR A 46 10.57 2.82 -15.67
CA THR A 46 11.63 3.75 -16.04
C THR A 46 12.57 3.14 -17.09
N GLU A 47 13.40 3.95 -17.69
CA GLU A 47 14.42 3.49 -18.64
C GLU A 47 15.48 2.57 -17.98
N SER A 48 15.66 2.69 -16.68
CA SER A 48 16.51 1.81 -15.84
C SER A 48 15.80 0.52 -15.38
N GLY A 49 14.51 0.33 -15.74
CA GLY A 49 13.72 -0.85 -15.37
C GLY A 49 13.06 -0.78 -14.00
N GLU A 50 13.06 0.38 -13.33
CA GLU A 50 12.32 0.56 -12.08
C GLU A 50 10.80 0.63 -12.33
N PRO A 51 9.98 0.30 -11.31
CA PRO A 51 8.53 0.43 -11.40
C PRO A 51 8.06 1.84 -11.80
N PRO A 52 6.82 2.01 -12.30
CA PRO A 52 6.29 3.31 -12.73
C PRO A 52 6.36 4.42 -11.66
N LEU A 53 6.31 4.08 -10.36
CA LEU A 53 6.50 5.06 -9.27
C LEU A 53 7.89 5.68 -9.25
N GLY A 54 8.89 5.06 -9.88
CA GLY A 54 10.21 5.66 -10.09
C GLY A 54 10.20 6.91 -10.97
N ARG A 55 9.08 7.18 -11.69
CA ARG A 55 8.87 8.41 -12.49
C ARG A 55 8.24 9.56 -11.71
N ALA A 56 7.82 9.31 -10.48
CA ALA A 56 7.17 10.33 -9.67
C ALA A 56 8.16 11.38 -9.17
N ASP A 57 7.77 12.66 -9.23
CA ASP A 57 8.55 13.76 -8.68
C ASP A 57 8.33 13.92 -7.16
N VAL A 58 7.22 13.39 -6.64
CA VAL A 58 6.79 13.49 -5.24
C VAL A 58 6.55 12.10 -4.70
N TRP A 59 7.62 11.37 -4.35
CA TRP A 59 7.55 10.02 -3.79
C TRP A 59 8.71 9.73 -2.83
N ALA A 60 8.91 10.62 -1.86
CA ALA A 60 9.87 10.46 -0.78
C ALA A 60 9.21 10.72 0.58
N TRP A 61 9.67 10.06 1.63
CA TRP A 61 9.15 10.17 2.99
C TRP A 61 9.99 11.11 3.84
N ASP A 62 9.41 12.19 4.32
CA ASP A 62 10.01 13.02 5.37
C ASP A 62 9.68 12.43 6.75
N SER A 63 10.64 11.75 7.35
CA SER A 63 10.49 11.08 8.64
C SER A 63 10.29 12.06 9.81
N ARG A 64 10.67 13.33 9.66
CA ARG A 64 10.45 14.38 10.64
C ARG A 64 9.09 15.06 10.45
N GLY A 65 8.78 15.43 9.21
CA GLY A 65 7.50 16.06 8.84
C GLY A 65 6.32 15.10 8.76
N LYS A 66 6.59 13.77 8.79
CA LYS A 66 5.58 12.70 8.73
C LYS A 66 4.65 12.79 7.52
N LYS A 67 5.22 13.01 6.34
CA LYS A 67 4.48 13.17 5.08
C LYS A 67 5.32 12.83 3.87
N VAL A 68 4.63 12.55 2.76
CA VAL A 68 5.25 12.41 1.45
C VAL A 68 5.67 13.79 0.93
N VAL A 69 6.85 13.85 0.34
CA VAL A 69 7.48 15.09 -0.16
C VAL A 69 8.15 14.86 -1.51
N SER A 70 8.55 15.95 -2.18
CA SER A 70 9.32 15.88 -3.43
C SER A 70 10.64 15.13 -3.26
N ASN A 71 11.02 14.38 -4.29
CA ASN A 71 12.27 13.63 -4.39
C ASN A 71 13.51 14.55 -4.38
N GLU A 72 13.36 15.83 -4.75
CA GLU A 72 14.44 16.84 -4.61
C GLU A 72 14.94 16.96 -3.17
N LYS A 73 14.10 16.60 -2.19
CA LYS A 73 14.43 16.64 -0.76
C LYS A 73 15.19 15.42 -0.26
N LEU A 74 15.45 14.41 -1.09
CA LEU A 74 16.21 13.20 -0.71
C LEU A 74 17.64 13.51 -0.24
N LYS A 75 18.21 14.67 -0.61
CA LYS A 75 19.48 15.16 -0.08
C LYS A 75 19.43 15.54 1.41
N ASN A 76 18.25 15.68 2.01
CA ASN A 76 18.07 15.98 3.42
C ASN A 76 18.17 14.70 4.25
N LYS A 77 18.87 14.75 5.37
CA LYS A 77 19.12 13.59 6.27
C LYS A 77 17.87 12.95 6.89
N THR A 78 16.71 13.58 6.78
CA THR A 78 15.44 13.10 7.32
C THR A 78 14.47 12.64 6.25
N VAL A 79 14.85 12.69 4.98
CA VAL A 79 14.02 12.33 3.85
C VAL A 79 14.59 11.08 3.19
N TYR A 80 13.74 10.10 2.98
CA TYR A 80 14.09 8.76 2.52
C TYR A 80 13.24 8.34 1.32
N PRO A 81 13.77 7.50 0.40
CA PRO A 81 12.99 6.98 -0.71
C PRO A 81 11.89 6.04 -0.22
N LEU A 82 10.71 6.15 -0.80
CA LEU A 82 9.60 5.21 -0.61
C LEU A 82 9.75 3.99 -1.50
N GLU A 83 9.09 2.88 -1.10
CA GLU A 83 8.97 1.68 -1.93
C GLU A 83 8.29 2.01 -3.26
N LEU A 84 8.84 1.51 -4.36
CA LEU A 84 8.35 1.76 -5.72
C LEU A 84 7.35 0.73 -6.22
N ASN A 85 7.32 -0.47 -5.61
CA ASN A 85 6.32 -1.48 -5.92
C ASN A 85 4.99 -1.17 -5.25
N THR A 86 3.91 -1.72 -5.81
CA THR A 86 2.59 -1.71 -5.19
C THR A 86 2.19 -3.13 -4.78
N MET A 87 1.20 -3.26 -3.92
CA MET A 87 0.57 -4.54 -3.59
C MET A 87 -0.15 -5.09 -4.82
N PRO A 88 -0.42 -6.41 -4.89
CA PRO A 88 -1.27 -6.97 -5.94
C PRO A 88 -2.64 -6.27 -5.96
N GLY A 89 -3.24 -6.13 -7.15
CA GLY A 89 -4.55 -5.47 -7.29
C GLY A 89 -5.69 -6.11 -6.47
N TRP A 90 -5.54 -7.37 -6.06
CA TRP A 90 -6.48 -8.08 -5.20
C TRP A 90 -6.15 -7.98 -3.70
N ALA A 91 -5.09 -7.27 -3.30
CA ALA A 91 -4.72 -7.14 -1.88
C ALA A 91 -5.84 -6.51 -1.04
N GLY A 92 -6.36 -5.35 -1.47
CA GLY A 92 -7.49 -4.71 -0.81
C GLY A 92 -8.81 -5.44 -1.07
N SER A 93 -9.08 -5.85 -2.32
CA SER A 93 -10.34 -6.51 -2.67
C SER A 93 -10.55 -7.86 -1.99
N SER A 94 -9.50 -8.54 -1.55
CA SER A 94 -9.62 -9.79 -0.78
C SER A 94 -10.31 -9.62 0.58
N TRP A 95 -10.35 -8.41 1.10
CA TRP A 95 -10.91 -8.10 2.42
C TRP A 95 -12.37 -7.62 2.37
N TYR A 96 -12.99 -7.55 1.20
CA TYR A 96 -14.32 -6.95 1.00
C TYR A 96 -15.41 -7.58 1.90
N PHE A 97 -15.37 -8.89 2.12
CA PHE A 97 -16.38 -9.59 2.93
C PHE A 97 -16.31 -9.19 4.41
N ASN A 98 -15.14 -8.88 4.93
CA ASN A 98 -15.01 -8.33 6.29
C ASN A 98 -15.68 -6.96 6.41
N ARG A 99 -15.60 -6.13 5.37
CA ARG A 99 -16.26 -4.83 5.34
C ARG A 99 -17.79 -4.95 5.35
N TYR A 100 -18.35 -5.99 4.74
CA TYR A 100 -19.78 -6.25 4.79
C TYR A 100 -20.29 -6.58 6.20
N MET A 101 -19.44 -7.09 7.07
CA MET A 101 -19.79 -7.37 8.46
C MET A 101 -20.08 -6.11 9.28
N ASP A 102 -19.54 -4.96 8.82
CA ASP A 102 -19.68 -3.66 9.49
C ASP A 102 -19.66 -2.49 8.49
N ALA A 103 -20.56 -2.57 7.50
CA ALA A 103 -20.57 -1.71 6.32
C ALA A 103 -20.75 -0.20 6.64
N SER A 104 -21.41 0.12 7.75
CA SER A 104 -21.69 1.49 8.17
C SER A 104 -20.65 2.09 9.12
N ASN A 105 -19.57 1.37 9.41
CA ASN A 105 -18.52 1.86 10.28
C ASN A 105 -17.73 2.98 9.60
N GLU A 106 -17.71 4.16 10.21
CA GLU A 106 -17.02 5.35 9.70
C GLU A 106 -15.64 5.58 10.36
N VAL A 107 -15.31 4.77 11.37
CA VAL A 107 -14.09 4.94 12.17
C VAL A 107 -12.98 3.99 11.73
N GLU A 108 -13.34 2.74 11.47
CA GLU A 108 -12.39 1.69 11.08
C GLU A 108 -13.00 0.79 9.99
N PHE A 109 -12.17 -0.05 9.40
CA PHE A 109 -12.60 -0.95 8.31
C PHE A 109 -13.75 -1.88 8.70
N ALA A 110 -13.66 -2.48 9.88
CA ALA A 110 -14.73 -3.20 10.56
C ALA A 110 -14.36 -3.32 12.03
N SER A 111 -15.32 -3.17 12.93
CA SER A 111 -15.08 -3.28 14.37
C SER A 111 -14.66 -4.70 14.75
N LYS A 112 -13.82 -4.78 15.77
CA LYS A 112 -13.42 -6.08 16.31
C LYS A 112 -14.64 -6.90 16.78
N GLU A 113 -15.66 -6.26 17.34
CA GLU A 113 -16.89 -6.91 17.81
C GLU A 113 -17.63 -7.60 16.67
N SER A 114 -17.83 -6.89 15.55
CA SER A 114 -18.48 -7.45 14.34
C SER A 114 -17.66 -8.58 13.74
N LEU A 115 -16.35 -8.42 13.65
CA LEU A 115 -15.45 -9.45 13.15
C LEU A 115 -15.44 -10.70 14.03
N ASP A 116 -15.41 -10.55 15.35
CA ASP A 116 -15.42 -11.67 16.30
C ASP A 116 -16.77 -12.40 16.27
N TYR A 117 -17.88 -11.69 16.02
CA TYR A 117 -19.21 -12.30 15.90
C TYR A 117 -19.39 -13.12 14.61
N TRP A 118 -18.95 -12.55 13.46
CA TRP A 118 -19.15 -13.15 12.13
C TRP A 118 -17.93 -13.95 11.62
N LYS A 119 -16.92 -14.17 12.43
CA LYS A 119 -15.62 -14.75 12.02
C LYS A 119 -15.69 -16.10 11.30
N GLU A 120 -16.73 -16.88 11.59
CA GLU A 120 -16.98 -18.20 11.00
C GLU A 120 -18.01 -18.04 9.88
N VAL A 121 -17.59 -18.19 8.63
CA VAL A 121 -18.47 -18.10 7.46
C VAL A 121 -19.00 -19.50 7.13
N ASP A 122 -20.28 -19.75 7.30
CA ASP A 122 -20.92 -21.04 7.03
C ASP A 122 -20.99 -21.37 5.54
N LEU A 123 -21.15 -20.37 4.69
CA LEU A 123 -21.21 -20.52 3.24
C LEU A 123 -20.64 -19.31 2.54
N TYR A 124 -19.63 -19.53 1.70
CA TYR A 124 -19.07 -18.51 0.83
C TYR A 124 -19.27 -18.90 -0.65
N ILE A 125 -19.94 -18.04 -1.40
CA ILE A 125 -20.18 -18.20 -2.84
C ILE A 125 -19.55 -17.02 -3.57
N GLY A 126 -18.53 -17.27 -4.38
CA GLY A 126 -17.79 -16.22 -5.08
C GLY A 126 -16.84 -16.76 -6.14
N GLY A 127 -16.06 -15.88 -6.72
CA GLY A 127 -15.00 -16.26 -7.64
C GLY A 127 -13.85 -16.98 -6.93
N SER A 128 -13.25 -17.96 -7.58
CA SER A 128 -12.13 -18.75 -7.03
C SER A 128 -10.86 -17.90 -6.77
N GLU A 129 -10.76 -16.74 -7.37
CA GLU A 129 -9.66 -15.79 -7.21
C GLU A 129 -9.59 -15.17 -5.81
N HIS A 130 -10.67 -15.24 -5.03
CA HIS A 130 -10.77 -14.73 -3.66
C HIS A 130 -10.81 -15.84 -2.59
N ALA A 131 -10.70 -17.09 -3.01
CA ALA A 131 -10.78 -18.25 -2.11
C ALA A 131 -9.39 -18.63 -1.54
#